data_f5c3af8a52a34157c743a0b66452288f
#
_entry.id   f5c3af8a52a34157c743a0b66452288f
#
_cell.length_a   1.000
_cell.length_b   1.000
_cell.length_c   1.000
_cell.angle_alpha   90.00
_cell.angle_beta   90.00
_cell.angle_gamma   90.00
#
_symmetry.space_group_name_H-M   'P 1'
#
loop_
_entity.id
_entity.type
_entity.pdbx_description
1 polymer ?
#
loop_
_entity_poly.entity_id
_entity_poly.type
_entity_poly.pdbx_seq_one_letter_code
_entity_poly.pdbx_strand_id
1 'polypeptide(L)'
;MIDSQDRKHLEQAKLFANISLESVEHLLERCHRLELERGEHLLEAGVANSHLYLVLDGELRVYLAGRDMPEHAVFGPGECVGEMSLLDSRQASALVLAAADTRLLAMPHEVLWSLVDCSHGVARNLLAIMAGRMRNDNLTMVSSQTHSLEFEQAASVDALTGIHNRRWLLEAYPRAIDRCERDNELLCLVIADIDLFKSFNERFGHLAGDAVLRRVARQLAEGLRAQDLIARYGGEEFLILLPRSALDEALLIAERLRDLVAAGCGLETEEGVQGVTISCGVAQMIRGEQFDTLALRADEALRRAKQNGRDRVEMAE
;
A
#
# COMPACT_ATOMS: atom_id res chain seq x y z
N MET A 1 23.30 33.42 -32.54
CA MET A 1 23.70 34.33 -31.44
C MET A 1 22.69 34.17 -30.30
N ILE A 2 23.15 33.81 -29.12
CA ILE A 2 22.30 33.75 -27.91
C ILE A 2 21.99 35.20 -27.56
N ASP A 3 20.70 35.53 -27.40
CA ASP A 3 20.32 36.91 -27.09
C ASP A 3 20.61 37.21 -25.58
N SER A 4 20.62 38.51 -25.23
CA SER A 4 20.98 38.93 -23.86
C SER A 4 20.03 38.41 -22.79
N GLN A 5 18.78 38.07 -23.13
CA GLN A 5 17.80 37.52 -22.23
C GLN A 5 18.04 36.02 -21.97
N ASP A 6 18.33 35.28 -23.03
CA ASP A 6 18.66 33.84 -22.90
C ASP A 6 19.98 33.64 -22.18
N ARG A 7 20.98 34.52 -22.38
CA ARG A 7 22.25 34.50 -21.67
C ARG A 7 22.04 34.54 -20.14
N LYS A 8 21.12 35.39 -19.70
CA LYS A 8 20.78 35.53 -18.28
C LYS A 8 20.14 34.26 -17.69
N HIS A 9 19.28 33.59 -18.48
CA HIS A 9 18.69 32.32 -18.07
C HIS A 9 19.73 31.19 -18.04
N LEU A 10 20.66 31.17 -18.99
CA LEU A 10 21.76 30.19 -19.01
C LEU A 10 22.71 30.37 -17.82
N GLU A 11 23.03 31.61 -17.41
CA GLU A 11 23.86 31.89 -16.25
C GLU A 11 23.21 31.38 -14.92
N GLN A 12 21.89 31.36 -14.88
CA GLN A 12 21.10 30.84 -13.72
C GLN A 12 20.84 29.34 -13.79
N ALA A 13 21.10 28.71 -14.94
CA ALA A 13 20.82 27.31 -15.12
C ALA A 13 21.75 26.42 -14.29
N LYS A 14 21.15 25.38 -13.65
CA LYS A 14 21.91 24.44 -12.83
C LYS A 14 23.08 23.78 -13.56
N LEU A 15 22.92 23.54 -14.87
CA LEU A 15 23.97 22.93 -15.72
C LEU A 15 25.20 23.83 -15.86
N PHE A 16 25.01 25.15 -15.86
CA PHE A 16 26.08 26.16 -16.04
C PHE A 16 26.47 26.88 -14.74
N ALA A 17 26.01 26.38 -13.59
CA ALA A 17 26.32 26.99 -12.30
C ALA A 17 27.85 27.09 -12.08
N ASN A 18 28.32 28.30 -11.77
CA ASN A 18 29.74 28.61 -11.57
C ASN A 18 30.64 28.37 -12.80
N ILE A 19 30.11 28.51 -14.03
CA ILE A 19 30.84 28.36 -15.28
C ILE A 19 30.74 29.70 -16.05
N SER A 20 31.87 30.18 -16.58
CA SER A 20 31.84 31.32 -17.51
C SER A 20 31.28 30.85 -18.85
N LEU A 21 30.13 31.41 -19.26
CA LEU A 21 29.49 31.07 -20.53
C LEU A 21 30.39 31.45 -21.74
N GLU A 22 31.25 32.44 -21.58
CA GLU A 22 32.21 32.83 -22.63
C GLU A 22 33.11 31.69 -23.06
N SER A 23 33.52 30.83 -22.12
CA SER A 23 34.37 29.68 -22.40
C SER A 23 33.71 28.58 -23.23
N VAL A 24 32.38 28.55 -23.28
CA VAL A 24 31.57 27.52 -23.95
C VAL A 24 30.63 28.09 -25.01
N GLU A 25 30.66 29.39 -25.24
CA GLU A 25 29.73 30.13 -26.14
C GLU A 25 29.72 29.55 -27.56
N HIS A 26 30.88 29.18 -28.11
CA HIS A 26 31.00 28.57 -29.45
C HIS A 26 30.27 27.21 -29.56
N LEU A 27 30.10 26.48 -28.46
CA LEU A 27 29.33 25.23 -28.44
C LEU A 27 27.84 25.54 -28.33
N LEU A 28 27.46 26.55 -27.53
CA LEU A 28 26.06 26.94 -27.34
C LEU A 28 25.45 27.53 -28.63
N GLU A 29 26.26 28.07 -29.53
CA GLU A 29 25.79 28.55 -30.87
C GLU A 29 25.25 27.40 -31.76
N ARG A 30 25.59 26.14 -31.45
CA ARG A 30 25.08 24.95 -32.14
C ARG A 30 23.73 24.45 -31.57
N CYS A 31 23.27 25.05 -30.48
CA CYS A 31 21.95 24.80 -29.92
C CYS A 31 20.90 25.63 -30.66
N HIS A 32 19.65 25.20 -30.64
CA HIS A 32 18.55 25.93 -31.25
C HIS A 32 17.42 26.18 -30.24
N ARG A 33 16.65 27.23 -30.48
CA ARG A 33 15.47 27.53 -29.67
C ARG A 33 14.30 26.67 -30.13
N LEU A 34 13.52 26.23 -29.16
CA LEU A 34 12.26 25.52 -29.36
C LEU A 34 11.19 26.22 -28.50
N GLU A 35 10.05 26.51 -29.13
CA GLU A 35 8.89 27.06 -28.44
C GLU A 35 7.77 26.02 -28.48
N LEU A 36 7.13 25.84 -27.36
CA LEU A 36 6.00 24.90 -27.22
C LEU A 36 4.81 25.65 -26.67
N GLU A 37 3.66 25.44 -27.27
CA GLU A 37 2.39 25.88 -26.71
C GLU A 37 1.96 24.99 -25.56
N ARG A 38 1.13 25.51 -24.66
CA ARG A 38 0.57 24.76 -23.57
C ARG A 38 -0.11 23.49 -24.05
N GLY A 39 0.31 22.33 -23.52
CA GLY A 39 -0.22 21.01 -23.83
C GLY A 39 0.52 20.27 -24.94
N GLU A 40 1.48 20.90 -25.62
CA GLU A 40 2.32 20.24 -26.61
C GLU A 40 3.28 19.23 -25.96
N HIS A 41 3.57 18.17 -26.71
CA HIS A 41 4.47 17.10 -26.31
C HIS A 41 5.92 17.45 -26.68
N LEU A 42 6.81 17.42 -25.69
CA LEU A 42 8.26 17.54 -25.94
C LEU A 42 8.91 16.18 -26.15
N LEU A 43 8.59 15.20 -25.29
CA LEU A 43 9.10 13.83 -25.34
C LEU A 43 7.95 12.84 -25.14
N GLU A 44 8.03 11.71 -25.84
CA GLU A 44 7.12 10.58 -25.65
C GLU A 44 7.90 9.37 -25.15
N ALA A 45 7.33 8.65 -24.17
CA ALA A 45 7.94 7.44 -23.63
C ALA A 45 8.12 6.37 -24.73
N GLY A 46 9.30 5.77 -24.79
CA GLY A 46 9.64 4.78 -25.81
C GLY A 46 10.10 5.36 -27.15
N VAL A 47 10.13 6.69 -27.33
CA VAL A 47 10.61 7.34 -28.54
C VAL A 47 12.09 7.77 -28.34
N ALA A 48 12.90 7.67 -29.41
CA ALA A 48 14.29 8.08 -29.38
C ALA A 48 14.39 9.61 -29.18
N ASN A 49 15.26 10.02 -28.26
CA ASN A 49 15.59 11.43 -28.04
C ASN A 49 17.07 11.69 -28.32
N SER A 50 17.36 12.76 -29.03
CA SER A 50 18.71 13.18 -29.41
C SER A 50 19.14 14.53 -28.83
N HIS A 51 18.33 15.13 -27.96
CA HIS A 51 18.57 16.45 -27.39
C HIS A 51 18.39 16.49 -25.88
N LEU A 52 19.20 17.30 -25.23
CA LEU A 52 18.93 17.86 -23.90
C LEU A 52 18.16 19.17 -24.09
N TYR A 53 17.09 19.32 -23.32
CA TYR A 53 16.27 20.55 -23.36
C TYR A 53 16.44 21.31 -22.06
N LEU A 54 16.91 22.56 -22.14
CA LEU A 54 17.01 23.47 -21.01
C LEU A 54 15.81 24.42 -21.05
N VAL A 55 15.08 24.52 -19.95
CA VAL A 55 13.95 25.43 -19.82
C VAL A 55 14.48 26.85 -19.63
N LEU A 56 14.17 27.74 -20.59
CA LEU A 56 14.48 29.18 -20.53
C LEU A 56 13.35 29.93 -19.85
N ASP A 57 12.09 29.55 -20.15
CA ASP A 57 10.88 30.15 -19.62
C ASP A 57 9.73 29.18 -19.74
N GLY A 58 8.71 29.27 -18.85
CA GLY A 58 7.59 28.34 -18.83
C GLY A 58 7.77 27.16 -17.87
N GLU A 59 7.04 26.08 -18.12
CA GLU A 59 6.98 24.91 -17.23
C GLU A 59 6.78 23.62 -18.03
N LEU A 60 7.56 22.59 -17.71
CA LEU A 60 7.39 21.23 -18.23
C LEU A 60 6.94 20.27 -17.13
N ARG A 61 6.03 19.35 -17.46
CA ARG A 61 5.58 18.26 -16.57
C ARG A 61 5.93 16.91 -17.14
N VAL A 62 6.38 16.03 -16.26
CA VAL A 62 6.82 14.67 -16.60
C VAL A 62 5.85 13.64 -16.03
N TYR A 63 5.46 12.66 -16.87
CA TYR A 63 4.53 11.58 -16.55
C TYR A 63 5.18 10.24 -16.91
N LEU A 64 5.33 9.33 -15.93
CA LEU A 64 5.99 8.02 -16.14
C LEU A 64 5.07 6.97 -16.81
N ALA A 65 3.77 7.03 -16.54
CA ALA A 65 2.81 6.01 -16.99
C ALA A 65 1.65 6.59 -17.82
N GLY A 66 1.85 7.75 -18.46
CA GLY A 66 0.86 8.42 -19.30
C GLY A 66 0.12 9.56 -18.61
N ARG A 67 -0.67 10.31 -19.38
CA ARG A 67 -1.28 11.59 -19.01
C ARG A 67 -2.37 11.45 -17.92
N ASP A 68 -2.95 10.27 -17.76
CA ASP A 68 -4.01 9.99 -16.78
C ASP A 68 -3.47 9.70 -15.37
N MET A 69 -2.14 9.63 -15.22
CA MET A 69 -1.48 9.42 -13.95
C MET A 69 -0.99 10.74 -13.34
N PRO A 70 -0.79 10.82 -12.03
CA PRO A 70 -0.21 12.00 -11.39
C PRO A 70 1.13 12.37 -12.02
N GLU A 71 1.41 13.67 -12.09
CA GLU A 71 2.71 14.18 -12.51
C GLU A 71 3.83 13.65 -11.61
N HIS A 72 4.90 13.18 -12.22
CA HIS A 72 6.07 12.66 -11.50
C HIS A 72 7.02 13.80 -11.10
N ALA A 73 7.21 14.76 -11.97
CA ALA A 73 8.09 15.91 -11.74
C ALA A 73 7.67 17.13 -12.57
N VAL A 74 8.02 18.30 -12.06
CA VAL A 74 7.82 19.60 -12.71
C VAL A 74 9.18 20.26 -12.88
N PHE A 75 9.45 20.83 -14.07
CA PHE A 75 10.68 21.50 -14.41
C PHE A 75 10.41 22.92 -14.88
N GLY A 76 11.02 23.87 -14.20
CA GLY A 76 10.94 25.31 -14.49
C GLY A 76 12.23 25.87 -15.07
N PRO A 77 12.31 27.22 -15.22
CA PRO A 77 13.47 27.91 -15.78
C PRO A 77 14.78 27.51 -15.09
N GLY A 78 15.82 27.24 -15.89
CA GLY A 78 17.15 26.81 -15.44
C GLY A 78 17.29 25.31 -15.20
N GLU A 79 16.22 24.54 -15.35
CA GLU A 79 16.26 23.09 -15.27
C GLU A 79 16.30 22.43 -16.65
N CYS A 80 16.71 21.19 -16.73
CA CYS A 80 16.83 20.48 -18.01
C CYS A 80 16.09 19.16 -18.00
N VAL A 81 15.66 18.67 -19.17
CA VAL A 81 15.04 17.35 -19.37
C VAL A 81 15.64 16.65 -20.60
N GLY A 82 15.52 15.33 -20.67
CA GLY A 82 16.03 14.53 -21.79
C GLY A 82 17.45 14.02 -21.59
N GLU A 83 18.10 14.26 -20.45
CA GLU A 83 19.46 13.82 -20.15
C GLU A 83 19.57 12.30 -20.02
N MET A 84 18.54 11.62 -19.50
CA MET A 84 18.62 10.18 -19.25
C MET A 84 18.84 9.40 -20.54
N SER A 85 18.07 9.68 -21.57
CA SER A 85 18.22 9.03 -22.89
C SER A 85 19.54 9.32 -23.58
N LEU A 86 20.19 10.45 -23.24
CA LEU A 86 21.49 10.80 -23.79
C LEU A 86 22.65 10.10 -23.08
N LEU A 87 22.51 9.79 -21.83
CA LEU A 87 23.57 9.17 -21.01
C LEU A 87 23.60 7.65 -21.16
N ASP A 88 22.44 7.00 -21.25
CA ASP A 88 22.35 5.54 -21.38
C ASP A 88 22.03 5.06 -22.81
N SER A 89 21.90 6.00 -23.77
CA SER A 89 21.57 5.72 -25.19
C SER A 89 20.26 4.94 -25.37
N ARG A 90 19.31 5.12 -24.44
CA ARG A 90 17.98 4.51 -24.50
C ARG A 90 16.94 5.52 -24.98
N GLN A 91 15.75 5.02 -25.26
CA GLN A 91 14.58 5.82 -25.58
C GLN A 91 14.15 6.65 -24.35
N ALA A 92 13.39 7.73 -24.57
CA ALA A 92 12.85 8.53 -23.49
C ALA A 92 12.02 7.69 -22.53
N SER A 93 12.27 7.83 -21.24
CA SER A 93 11.63 7.03 -20.17
C SER A 93 10.25 7.53 -19.78
N ALA A 94 9.88 8.74 -20.20
CA ALA A 94 8.68 9.43 -19.75
C ALA A 94 8.06 10.29 -20.85
N LEU A 95 6.77 10.60 -20.70
CA LEU A 95 6.07 11.62 -21.43
C LEU A 95 6.38 12.98 -20.79
N VAL A 96 6.78 13.96 -21.60
CA VAL A 96 7.04 15.37 -21.17
C VAL A 96 6.16 16.31 -21.97
N LEU A 97 5.37 17.14 -21.26
CA LEU A 97 4.44 18.11 -21.82
C LEU A 97 4.79 19.52 -21.36
N ALA A 98 4.46 20.51 -22.19
CA ALA A 98 4.43 21.90 -21.79
C ALA A 98 3.16 22.19 -20.94
N ALA A 99 3.34 22.63 -19.68
CA ALA A 99 2.22 23.01 -18.80
C ALA A 99 1.74 24.45 -19.04
N ALA A 100 2.60 25.25 -19.58
CA ALA A 100 2.37 26.62 -20.04
C ALA A 100 3.14 26.83 -21.38
N ASP A 101 2.96 27.95 -22.03
CA ASP A 101 3.80 28.32 -23.17
C ASP A 101 5.24 28.35 -22.72
N THR A 102 6.08 27.53 -23.34
CA THR A 102 7.41 27.22 -22.83
C THR A 102 8.48 27.44 -23.88
N ARG A 103 9.53 28.16 -23.51
CA ARG A 103 10.71 28.35 -24.32
C ARG A 103 11.87 27.50 -23.82
N LEU A 104 12.49 26.78 -24.75
CA LEU A 104 13.56 25.83 -24.47
C LEU A 104 14.80 26.17 -25.31
N LEU A 105 15.97 25.82 -24.77
CA LEU A 105 17.18 25.62 -25.55
C LEU A 105 17.37 24.12 -25.79
N ALA A 106 17.22 23.69 -27.04
CA ALA A 106 17.46 22.34 -27.46
C ALA A 106 18.96 22.17 -27.80
N MET A 107 19.62 21.31 -27.02
CA MET A 107 21.06 21.05 -27.12
C MET A 107 21.26 19.64 -27.69
N PRO A 108 21.83 19.49 -28.89
CA PRO A 108 22.15 18.18 -29.46
C PRO A 108 23.10 17.40 -28.55
N HIS A 109 22.98 16.08 -28.58
CA HIS A 109 23.80 15.15 -27.82
C HIS A 109 25.31 15.40 -27.99
N GLU A 110 25.76 15.64 -29.21
CA GLU A 110 27.16 15.93 -29.51
C GLU A 110 27.67 17.22 -28.84
N VAL A 111 26.80 18.22 -28.72
CA VAL A 111 27.14 19.49 -28.05
C VAL A 111 27.24 19.29 -26.55
N LEU A 112 26.32 18.51 -25.93
CA LEU A 112 26.39 18.15 -24.52
C LEU A 112 27.70 17.45 -24.19
N TRP A 113 28.10 16.45 -24.97
CA TRP A 113 29.34 15.71 -24.72
C TRP A 113 30.58 16.59 -24.94
N SER A 114 30.56 17.46 -25.97
CA SER A 114 31.64 18.45 -26.18
C SER A 114 31.77 19.39 -24.97
N LEU A 115 30.64 19.82 -24.35
CA LEU A 115 30.64 20.62 -23.14
C LEU A 115 31.19 19.87 -21.93
N VAL A 116 30.84 18.58 -21.77
CA VAL A 116 31.34 17.71 -20.71
C VAL A 116 32.85 17.50 -20.83
N ASP A 117 33.33 17.29 -22.06
CA ASP A 117 34.76 17.07 -22.33
C ASP A 117 35.61 18.33 -22.11
N CYS A 118 35.10 19.51 -22.47
CA CYS A 118 35.86 20.74 -22.34
C CYS A 118 35.70 21.46 -20.99
N SER A 119 34.66 21.09 -20.19
CA SER A 119 34.37 21.73 -18.91
C SER A 119 34.05 20.72 -17.78
N HIS A 120 35.03 20.51 -16.90
CA HIS A 120 34.79 19.72 -15.67
C HIS A 120 33.65 20.26 -14.81
N GLY A 121 33.39 21.58 -14.91
CA GLY A 121 32.27 22.24 -14.23
C GLY A 121 30.92 21.72 -14.74
N VAL A 122 30.74 21.63 -16.07
CA VAL A 122 29.51 21.08 -16.71
C VAL A 122 29.32 19.61 -16.30
N ALA A 123 30.39 18.82 -16.40
CA ALA A 123 30.34 17.39 -16.00
C ALA A 123 29.89 17.23 -14.54
N ARG A 124 30.48 18.00 -13.61
CA ARG A 124 30.13 17.97 -12.18
C ARG A 124 28.68 18.42 -11.95
N ASN A 125 28.23 19.46 -12.62
CA ASN A 125 26.88 19.97 -12.48
C ASN A 125 25.86 18.98 -13.03
N LEU A 126 26.13 18.31 -14.15
CA LEU A 126 25.28 17.25 -14.70
C LEU A 126 25.16 16.08 -13.73
N LEU A 127 26.27 15.62 -13.14
CA LEU A 127 26.26 14.57 -12.11
C LEU A 127 25.46 15.01 -10.86
N ALA A 128 25.57 16.27 -10.44
CA ALA A 128 24.81 16.80 -9.31
C ALA A 128 23.30 16.84 -9.58
N ILE A 129 22.88 17.21 -10.79
CA ILE A 129 21.49 17.19 -11.24
C ILE A 129 20.96 15.75 -11.15
N MET A 130 21.69 14.79 -11.71
CA MET A 130 21.27 13.38 -11.69
C MET A 130 21.19 12.78 -10.27
N ALA A 131 22.20 13.05 -9.44
CA ALA A 131 22.19 12.61 -8.04
C ALA A 131 21.03 13.23 -7.24
N GLY A 132 20.63 14.45 -7.58
CA GLY A 132 19.44 15.11 -7.02
C GLY A 132 18.15 14.39 -7.42
N ARG A 133 18.00 14.02 -8.69
CA ARG A 133 16.84 13.27 -9.20
C ARG A 133 16.73 11.90 -8.56
N MET A 134 17.80 11.11 -8.54
CA MET A 134 17.82 9.81 -7.87
C MET A 134 17.41 9.89 -6.41
N ARG A 135 17.80 10.94 -5.68
CA ARG A 135 17.37 11.15 -4.28
C ARG A 135 15.90 11.45 -4.19
N ASN A 136 15.36 12.28 -5.07
CA ASN A 136 13.92 12.58 -5.08
C ASN A 136 13.09 11.34 -5.43
N ASP A 137 13.52 10.55 -6.42
CA ASP A 137 12.85 9.30 -6.81
C ASP A 137 12.85 8.29 -5.65
N ASN A 138 13.97 8.15 -4.94
CA ASN A 138 14.06 7.30 -3.76
C ASN A 138 13.13 7.76 -2.62
N LEU A 139 13.00 9.08 -2.38
CA LEU A 139 12.08 9.61 -1.37
C LEU A 139 10.62 9.36 -1.76
N THR A 140 10.28 9.51 -3.03
CA THR A 140 8.94 9.22 -3.55
C THR A 140 8.60 7.72 -3.45
N MET A 141 9.58 6.86 -3.74
CA MET A 141 9.44 5.40 -3.59
C MET A 141 9.21 4.99 -2.12
N VAL A 142 9.97 5.54 -1.19
CA VAL A 142 9.82 5.28 0.26
C VAL A 142 8.45 5.76 0.75
N SER A 143 8.01 6.95 0.37
CA SER A 143 6.69 7.46 0.75
C SER A 143 5.55 6.62 0.17
N SER A 144 5.65 6.19 -1.08
CA SER A 144 4.67 5.31 -1.73
C SER A 144 4.60 3.93 -1.05
N GLN A 145 5.74 3.35 -0.64
CA GLN A 145 5.77 2.10 0.10
C GLN A 145 5.18 2.25 1.51
N THR A 146 5.44 3.36 2.19
CA THR A 146 4.85 3.63 3.51
C THR A 146 3.33 3.78 3.42
N HIS A 147 2.82 4.52 2.43
CA HIS A 147 1.38 4.61 2.18
C HIS A 147 0.75 3.27 1.79
N SER A 148 1.45 2.43 1.00
CA SER A 148 0.99 1.09 0.66
C SER A 148 0.89 0.20 1.90
N LEU A 149 1.90 0.22 2.78
CA LEU A 149 1.90 -0.53 4.04
C LEU A 149 0.82 -0.04 5.02
N GLU A 150 0.61 1.27 5.12
CA GLU A 150 -0.47 1.84 5.93
C GLU A 150 -1.85 1.46 5.37
N PHE A 151 -2.01 1.45 4.04
CA PHE A 151 -3.24 1.02 3.38
C PHE A 151 -3.47 -0.49 3.53
N GLU A 152 -2.42 -1.31 3.45
CA GLU A 152 -2.47 -2.75 3.71
C GLU A 152 -2.81 -3.05 5.18
N GLN A 153 -2.22 -2.32 6.14
CA GLN A 153 -2.56 -2.45 7.55
C GLN A 153 -4.00 -2.00 7.84
N ALA A 154 -4.44 -0.89 7.29
CA ALA A 154 -5.84 -0.44 7.39
C ALA A 154 -6.81 -1.42 6.71
N ALA A 155 -6.37 -2.10 5.62
CA ALA A 155 -7.14 -3.12 4.92
C ALA A 155 -7.15 -4.49 5.62
N SER A 156 -6.36 -4.71 6.69
CA SER A 156 -6.23 -5.99 7.41
C SER A 156 -6.99 -6.04 8.74
N VAL A 157 -7.48 -4.90 9.21
CA VAL A 157 -8.20 -4.75 10.49
C VAL A 157 -9.67 -4.45 10.23
N ASP A 158 -10.55 -5.00 11.06
CA ASP A 158 -11.97 -4.63 11.08
C ASP A 158 -12.17 -3.29 11.81
N ALA A 159 -12.69 -2.29 11.11
CA ALA A 159 -12.81 -0.92 11.61
C ALA A 159 -13.72 -0.79 12.84
N LEU A 160 -14.67 -1.71 13.05
CA LEU A 160 -15.58 -1.68 14.19
C LEU A 160 -14.94 -2.29 15.44
N THR A 161 -14.31 -3.46 15.29
CA THR A 161 -13.88 -4.29 16.41
C THR A 161 -12.40 -4.14 16.76
N GLY A 162 -11.58 -3.66 15.81
CA GLY A 162 -10.14 -3.50 15.99
C GLY A 162 -9.32 -4.80 15.94
N ILE A 163 -9.95 -5.95 15.76
CA ILE A 163 -9.26 -7.23 15.48
C ILE A 163 -9.06 -7.38 13.97
N HIS A 164 -8.36 -8.45 13.55
CA HIS A 164 -8.19 -8.70 12.11
C HIS A 164 -9.52 -8.97 11.41
N ASN A 165 -9.57 -8.66 10.12
CA ASN A 165 -10.73 -8.93 9.27
C ASN A 165 -10.58 -10.24 8.48
N ARG A 166 -11.65 -10.63 7.76
CA ARG A 166 -11.67 -11.82 6.91
C ARG A 166 -10.53 -11.87 5.89
N ARG A 167 -10.19 -10.73 5.27
CA ARG A 167 -9.14 -10.67 4.24
C ARG A 167 -7.80 -11.06 4.82
N TRP A 168 -7.42 -10.46 5.95
CA TRP A 168 -6.18 -10.79 6.64
C TRP A 168 -6.11 -12.27 7.01
N LEU A 169 -7.21 -12.84 7.48
CA LEU A 169 -7.26 -14.24 7.85
C LEU A 169 -6.94 -15.17 6.67
N LEU A 170 -7.54 -14.91 5.49
CA LEU A 170 -7.30 -15.69 4.27
C LEU A 170 -5.85 -15.60 3.78
N GLU A 171 -5.14 -14.50 4.08
CA GLU A 171 -3.71 -14.34 3.77
C GLU A 171 -2.81 -14.98 4.84
N ALA A 172 -3.19 -14.93 6.12
CA ALA A 172 -2.42 -15.47 7.24
C ALA A 172 -2.55 -17.01 7.38
N TYR A 173 -3.71 -17.53 7.03
CA TYR A 173 -4.06 -18.94 7.20
C TYR A 173 -3.13 -19.91 6.46
N PRO A 174 -2.81 -19.73 5.17
CA PRO A 174 -1.89 -20.63 4.47
C PRO A 174 -0.52 -20.71 5.15
N ARG A 175 -0.04 -19.58 5.65
CA ARG A 175 1.26 -19.51 6.37
C ARG A 175 1.22 -20.25 7.70
N ALA A 176 0.09 -20.21 8.40
CA ALA A 176 -0.09 -20.94 9.65
C ALA A 176 -0.14 -22.46 9.41
N ILE A 177 -0.85 -22.91 8.36
CA ILE A 177 -0.87 -24.32 7.96
C ILE A 177 0.52 -24.81 7.58
N ASP A 178 1.17 -24.14 6.62
CA ASP A 178 2.50 -24.51 6.12
C ASP A 178 3.51 -24.65 7.27
N ARG A 179 3.38 -23.80 8.29
CA ARG A 179 4.22 -23.86 9.48
C ARG A 179 3.89 -25.09 10.33
N CYS A 180 2.62 -25.30 10.64
CA CYS A 180 2.19 -26.45 11.45
C CYS A 180 2.53 -27.78 10.75
N GLU A 181 2.34 -27.89 9.45
CA GLU A 181 2.71 -29.09 8.68
C GLU A 181 4.21 -29.36 8.67
N ARG A 182 5.04 -28.33 8.47
CA ARG A 182 6.51 -28.47 8.52
C ARG A 182 7.01 -28.92 9.88
N ASP A 183 6.44 -28.33 10.93
CA ASP A 183 6.87 -28.59 12.31
C ASP A 183 6.16 -29.82 12.90
N ASN A 184 5.29 -30.50 12.12
CA ASN A 184 4.44 -31.63 12.53
C ASN A 184 3.58 -31.31 13.77
N GLU A 185 3.05 -30.07 13.80
CA GLU A 185 2.21 -29.54 14.87
C GLU A 185 0.72 -29.62 14.49
N LEU A 186 -0.14 -29.72 15.50
CA LEU A 186 -1.58 -29.73 15.32
C LEU A 186 -2.10 -28.29 15.14
N LEU A 187 -3.22 -28.15 14.43
CA LEU A 187 -3.93 -26.88 14.23
C LEU A 187 -5.42 -27.13 14.42
N CYS A 188 -6.08 -26.27 15.18
CA CYS A 188 -7.53 -26.26 15.28
C CYS A 188 -8.11 -24.95 14.79
N LEU A 189 -9.32 -25.02 14.25
CA LEU A 189 -10.15 -23.88 13.88
C LEU A 189 -11.37 -23.86 14.80
N VAL A 190 -11.66 -22.66 15.35
CA VAL A 190 -12.90 -22.36 16.05
C VAL A 190 -13.67 -21.33 15.26
N ILE A 191 -14.93 -21.58 14.96
CA ILE A 191 -15.89 -20.59 14.46
C ILE A 191 -16.83 -20.26 15.61
N ALA A 192 -16.87 -18.99 15.99
CA ALA A 192 -17.74 -18.47 17.03
C ALA A 192 -18.75 -17.49 16.45
N ASP A 193 -20.00 -17.52 16.92
CA ASP A 193 -21.07 -16.66 16.45
C ASP A 193 -21.90 -16.19 17.64
N ILE A 194 -22.29 -14.90 17.64
CA ILE A 194 -23.08 -14.29 18.72
C ILE A 194 -24.52 -14.77 18.61
N ASP A 195 -24.99 -15.42 19.65
CA ASP A 195 -26.35 -15.96 19.70
C ASP A 195 -27.41 -14.89 19.65
N LEU A 196 -28.40 -15.09 18.76
CA LEU A 196 -29.57 -14.20 18.59
C LEU A 196 -29.23 -12.73 18.31
N PHE A 197 -28.06 -12.45 17.71
CA PHE A 197 -27.56 -11.09 17.48
C PHE A 197 -28.53 -10.24 16.63
N LYS A 198 -29.19 -10.83 15.65
CA LYS A 198 -30.22 -10.13 14.85
C LYS A 198 -31.36 -9.65 15.73
N SER A 199 -31.89 -10.51 16.60
CA SER A 199 -32.98 -10.14 17.53
C SER A 199 -32.53 -9.11 18.55
N PHE A 200 -31.26 -9.15 18.97
CA PHE A 200 -30.68 -8.13 19.83
C PHE A 200 -30.68 -6.76 19.12
N ASN A 201 -30.24 -6.70 17.85
CA ASN A 201 -30.27 -5.47 17.05
C ASN A 201 -31.68 -4.93 16.80
N GLU A 202 -32.65 -5.82 16.53
CA GLU A 202 -34.06 -5.44 16.34
C GLU A 202 -34.66 -4.81 17.61
N ARG A 203 -34.24 -5.28 18.80
CA ARG A 203 -34.74 -4.79 20.08
C ARG A 203 -34.01 -3.54 20.59
N PHE A 204 -32.69 -3.47 20.48
CA PHE A 204 -31.88 -2.42 21.12
C PHE A 204 -31.19 -1.47 20.12
N GLY A 205 -31.37 -1.71 18.83
CA GLY A 205 -30.79 -0.89 17.74
C GLY A 205 -29.35 -1.27 17.39
N HIS A 206 -28.94 -0.87 16.20
CA HIS A 206 -27.61 -1.21 15.66
C HIS A 206 -26.43 -0.64 16.47
N LEU A 207 -26.59 0.53 17.10
CA LEU A 207 -25.53 1.11 17.93
C LEU A 207 -25.23 0.25 19.17
N ALA A 208 -26.28 -0.36 19.75
CA ALA A 208 -26.12 -1.32 20.84
C ALA A 208 -25.42 -2.59 20.36
N GLY A 209 -25.81 -3.11 19.18
CA GLY A 209 -25.14 -4.25 18.55
C GLY A 209 -23.67 -3.97 18.26
N ASP A 210 -23.32 -2.79 17.77
CA ASP A 210 -21.92 -2.39 17.55
C ASP A 210 -21.11 -2.38 18.85
N ALA A 211 -21.72 -1.94 19.96
CA ALA A 211 -21.08 -1.96 21.27
C ALA A 211 -20.85 -3.40 21.77
N VAL A 212 -21.81 -4.30 21.53
CA VAL A 212 -21.67 -5.73 21.82
C VAL A 212 -20.55 -6.36 21.00
N LEU A 213 -20.51 -6.12 19.69
CA LEU A 213 -19.46 -6.63 18.81
C LEU A 213 -18.05 -6.22 19.29
N ARG A 214 -17.87 -4.95 19.67
CA ARG A 214 -16.59 -4.46 20.23
C ARG A 214 -16.21 -5.18 21.53
N ARG A 215 -17.17 -5.41 22.43
CA ARG A 215 -16.93 -6.10 23.69
C ARG A 215 -16.59 -7.57 23.48
N VAL A 216 -17.36 -8.27 22.66
CA VAL A 216 -17.12 -9.67 22.32
C VAL A 216 -15.74 -9.84 21.68
N ALA A 217 -15.40 -9.03 20.66
CA ALA A 217 -14.09 -9.07 20.02
C ALA A 217 -12.94 -8.89 21.02
N ARG A 218 -13.09 -7.95 21.97
CA ARG A 218 -12.10 -7.72 23.02
C ARG A 218 -11.97 -8.92 23.95
N GLN A 219 -13.07 -9.44 24.46
CA GLN A 219 -13.05 -10.60 25.37
C GLN A 219 -12.44 -11.84 24.71
N LEU A 220 -12.78 -12.08 23.44
CA LEU A 220 -12.18 -13.16 22.67
C LEU A 220 -10.66 -12.96 22.51
N ALA A 221 -10.23 -11.75 22.12
CA ALA A 221 -8.80 -11.46 21.92
C ALA A 221 -8.00 -11.56 23.25
N GLU A 222 -8.53 -11.03 24.36
CA GLU A 222 -7.91 -11.12 25.69
C GLU A 222 -7.85 -12.55 26.23
N GLY A 223 -8.80 -13.41 25.80
CA GLY A 223 -8.83 -14.82 26.13
C GLY A 223 -7.88 -15.71 25.32
N LEU A 224 -7.15 -15.18 24.34
CA LEU A 224 -6.27 -15.92 23.44
C LEU A 224 -4.79 -15.70 23.78
N ARG A 225 -3.94 -16.63 23.34
CA ARG A 225 -2.48 -16.54 23.46
C ARG A 225 -1.92 -15.68 22.31
N ALA A 226 -0.70 -15.18 22.45
CA ALA A 226 -0.04 -14.36 21.43
C ALA A 226 0.17 -15.08 20.07
N GLN A 227 0.16 -16.40 20.07
CA GLN A 227 0.30 -17.21 18.86
C GLN A 227 -1.04 -17.58 18.19
N ASP A 228 -2.15 -17.40 18.91
CA ASP A 228 -3.49 -17.65 18.39
C ASP A 228 -3.92 -16.48 17.51
N LEU A 229 -4.65 -16.80 16.46
CA LEU A 229 -5.08 -15.80 15.48
C LEU A 229 -6.59 -15.65 15.56
N ILE A 230 -7.07 -14.41 15.61
CA ILE A 230 -8.50 -14.09 15.60
C ILE A 230 -8.83 -13.07 14.53
N ALA A 231 -9.93 -13.29 13.82
CA ALA A 231 -10.48 -12.35 12.86
C ALA A 231 -12.00 -12.32 12.91
N ARG A 232 -12.57 -11.18 12.61
CA ARG A 232 -14.01 -11.05 12.31
C ARG A 232 -14.24 -11.51 10.88
N TYR A 233 -15.03 -12.57 10.71
CA TYR A 233 -15.25 -13.20 9.41
C TYR A 233 -16.49 -12.66 8.69
N GLY A 234 -17.55 -12.36 9.44
CA GLY A 234 -18.81 -11.83 8.95
C GLY A 234 -19.45 -10.88 9.96
N GLY A 235 -20.75 -10.60 9.84
CA GLY A 235 -21.48 -9.67 10.68
C GLY A 235 -21.26 -9.90 12.17
N GLU A 236 -21.56 -11.10 12.64
CA GLU A 236 -21.50 -11.54 14.04
C GLU A 236 -20.59 -12.77 14.26
N GLU A 237 -19.84 -13.15 13.22
CA GLU A 237 -19.01 -14.35 13.18
C GLU A 237 -17.53 -14.01 13.38
N PHE A 238 -16.85 -14.81 14.20
CA PHE A 238 -15.43 -14.74 14.51
C PHE A 238 -14.75 -16.07 14.17
N LEU A 239 -13.60 -16.03 13.51
CA LEU A 239 -12.75 -17.19 13.27
C LEU A 239 -11.50 -17.11 14.14
N ILE A 240 -11.15 -18.21 14.78
CA ILE A 240 -10.00 -18.32 15.66
C ILE A 240 -9.18 -19.53 15.22
N LEU A 241 -7.90 -19.29 14.90
CA LEU A 241 -6.93 -20.36 14.64
C LEU A 241 -6.09 -20.60 15.88
N LEU A 242 -5.99 -21.85 16.27
CA LEU A 242 -5.24 -22.32 17.42
C LEU A 242 -4.08 -23.22 16.96
N PRO A 243 -2.93 -22.65 16.58
CA PRO A 243 -1.74 -23.42 16.28
C PRO A 243 -1.24 -24.15 17.52
N ARG A 244 -0.65 -25.33 17.34
CA ARG A 244 -0.08 -26.17 18.41
C ARG A 244 -1.10 -26.63 19.45
N SER A 245 -2.37 -26.72 19.08
CA SER A 245 -3.43 -27.17 19.97
C SER A 245 -4.07 -28.43 19.43
N ALA A 246 -4.16 -29.45 20.29
CA ALA A 246 -4.98 -30.65 20.04
C ALA A 246 -6.47 -30.31 20.21
N LEU A 247 -7.35 -31.18 19.70
CA LEU A 247 -8.79 -30.96 19.75
C LEU A 247 -9.30 -30.74 21.18
N ASP A 248 -8.84 -31.54 22.14
CA ASP A 248 -9.27 -31.41 23.55
C ASP A 248 -8.86 -30.05 24.14
N GLU A 249 -7.65 -29.55 23.81
CA GLU A 249 -7.19 -28.23 24.24
C GLU A 249 -8.00 -27.11 23.56
N ALA A 250 -8.28 -27.26 22.26
CA ALA A 250 -9.10 -26.32 21.52
C ALA A 250 -10.53 -26.21 22.06
N LEU A 251 -11.12 -27.34 22.47
CA LEU A 251 -12.44 -27.38 23.14
C LEU A 251 -12.40 -26.63 24.48
N LEU A 252 -11.36 -26.84 25.31
CA LEU A 252 -11.20 -26.10 26.57
C LEU A 252 -11.01 -24.59 26.36
N ILE A 253 -10.27 -24.22 25.32
CA ILE A 253 -10.10 -22.79 24.95
C ILE A 253 -11.45 -22.23 24.52
N ALA A 254 -12.18 -22.89 23.63
CA ALA A 254 -13.48 -22.42 23.14
C ALA A 254 -14.53 -22.29 24.28
N GLU A 255 -14.59 -23.25 25.22
CA GLU A 255 -15.46 -23.15 26.41
C GLU A 255 -15.07 -21.96 27.29
N ARG A 256 -13.79 -21.73 27.53
CA ARG A 256 -13.32 -20.56 28.28
C ARG A 256 -13.72 -19.26 27.61
N LEU A 257 -13.59 -19.16 26.27
CA LEU A 257 -13.98 -17.97 25.51
C LEU A 257 -15.50 -17.75 25.61
N ARG A 258 -16.31 -18.82 25.51
CA ARG A 258 -17.75 -18.75 25.68
C ARG A 258 -18.12 -18.21 27.06
N ASP A 259 -17.51 -18.73 28.13
CA ASP A 259 -17.74 -18.27 29.50
C ASP A 259 -17.34 -16.79 29.71
N LEU A 260 -16.21 -16.36 29.14
CA LEU A 260 -15.78 -14.97 29.19
C LEU A 260 -16.78 -14.03 28.53
N VAL A 261 -17.34 -14.42 27.39
CA VAL A 261 -18.37 -13.63 26.68
C VAL A 261 -19.65 -13.58 27.49
N ALA A 262 -20.14 -14.72 27.99
CA ALA A 262 -21.36 -14.80 28.79
C ALA A 262 -21.26 -13.93 30.06
N ALA A 263 -20.09 -13.89 30.71
CA ALA A 263 -19.86 -13.12 31.93
C ALA A 263 -19.60 -11.62 31.69
N GLY A 264 -18.94 -11.27 30.57
CA GLY A 264 -18.35 -9.94 30.37
C GLY A 264 -19.01 -9.05 29.31
N CYS A 265 -19.88 -9.56 28.45
CA CYS A 265 -20.39 -8.85 27.30
C CYS A 265 -21.82 -8.29 27.46
N GLY A 266 -22.31 -8.15 28.69
CA GLY A 266 -23.59 -7.47 28.95
C GLY A 266 -23.56 -5.96 28.67
N LEU A 267 -24.67 -5.44 28.15
CA LEU A 267 -24.92 -4.01 28.01
C LEU A 267 -25.94 -3.53 29.04
N GLU A 268 -25.67 -2.41 29.68
CA GLU A 268 -26.68 -1.71 30.48
C GLU A 268 -27.71 -1.08 29.57
N THR A 269 -28.95 -1.45 29.72
CA THR A 269 -30.13 -0.90 29.03
C THR A 269 -31.12 -0.41 30.03
N GLU A 270 -32.16 0.26 29.59
CA GLU A 270 -33.30 0.68 30.45
C GLU A 270 -34.00 -0.53 31.11
N GLU A 271 -33.87 -1.73 30.56
CA GLU A 271 -34.44 -2.97 31.06
C GLU A 271 -33.46 -3.76 31.95
N GLY A 272 -32.29 -3.19 32.28
CA GLY A 272 -31.20 -3.84 33.03
C GLY A 272 -30.05 -4.32 32.16
N VAL A 273 -29.14 -5.13 32.73
CA VAL A 273 -28.01 -5.66 32.02
C VAL A 273 -28.47 -6.80 31.09
N GLN A 274 -28.33 -6.59 29.78
CA GLN A 274 -28.65 -7.59 28.76
C GLN A 274 -27.34 -8.26 28.32
N GLY A 275 -27.19 -9.54 28.70
CA GLY A 275 -26.07 -10.37 28.30
C GLY A 275 -26.25 -10.93 26.87
N VAL A 276 -25.13 -11.26 26.24
CA VAL A 276 -25.08 -12.07 25.01
C VAL A 276 -24.24 -13.29 25.25
N THR A 277 -24.52 -14.37 24.53
CA THR A 277 -23.72 -15.59 24.51
C THR A 277 -23.17 -15.85 23.12
N ILE A 278 -22.24 -16.78 23.02
CA ILE A 278 -21.74 -17.28 21.75
C ILE A 278 -21.90 -18.78 21.66
N SER A 279 -22.17 -19.27 20.46
CA SER A 279 -22.04 -20.67 20.10
C SER A 279 -20.75 -20.88 19.33
N CYS A 280 -20.05 -21.99 19.56
CA CYS A 280 -18.79 -22.30 18.92
C CYS A 280 -18.82 -23.66 18.24
N GLY A 281 -18.22 -23.73 17.03
CA GLY A 281 -17.90 -24.99 16.37
C GLY A 281 -16.39 -25.14 16.27
N VAL A 282 -15.86 -26.29 16.66
CA VAL A 282 -14.42 -26.57 16.70
C VAL A 282 -14.09 -27.75 15.79
N ALA A 283 -13.06 -27.56 14.93
CA ALA A 283 -12.53 -28.62 14.08
C ALA A 283 -11.00 -28.67 14.17
N GLN A 284 -10.45 -29.89 14.31
CA GLN A 284 -9.01 -30.10 14.17
C GLN A 284 -8.67 -30.34 12.69
N MET A 285 -7.63 -29.70 12.20
CA MET A 285 -7.15 -29.87 10.84
C MET A 285 -6.65 -31.32 10.61
N ILE A 286 -7.06 -31.89 9.49
CA ILE A 286 -6.54 -33.14 8.98
C ILE A 286 -5.37 -32.82 8.04
N ARG A 287 -4.29 -33.56 8.11
CA ARG A 287 -3.10 -33.32 7.30
C ARG A 287 -3.42 -33.30 5.81
N GLY A 288 -3.01 -32.23 5.13
CA GLY A 288 -3.30 -32.01 3.71
C GLY A 288 -4.71 -31.48 3.42
N GLU A 289 -5.49 -31.17 4.46
CA GLU A 289 -6.83 -30.61 4.31
C GLU A 289 -6.77 -29.13 3.89
N GLN A 290 -7.64 -28.76 2.94
CA GLN A 290 -7.80 -27.38 2.53
C GLN A 290 -8.62 -26.59 3.55
N PHE A 291 -8.37 -25.25 3.62
CA PHE A 291 -9.10 -24.37 4.54
C PHE A 291 -10.61 -24.49 4.43
N ASP A 292 -11.13 -24.46 3.22
CA ASP A 292 -12.57 -24.47 2.98
C ASP A 292 -13.23 -25.73 3.56
N THR A 293 -12.54 -26.89 3.51
CA THR A 293 -13.04 -28.15 4.08
C THR A 293 -13.01 -28.10 5.60
N LEU A 294 -11.92 -27.61 6.20
CA LEU A 294 -11.83 -27.44 7.65
C LEU A 294 -12.88 -26.44 8.16
N ALA A 295 -13.04 -25.31 7.46
CA ALA A 295 -14.04 -24.31 7.80
C ALA A 295 -15.46 -24.86 7.70
N LEU A 296 -15.76 -25.67 6.68
CA LEU A 296 -17.06 -26.34 6.54
C LEU A 296 -17.36 -27.27 7.72
N ARG A 297 -16.38 -28.08 8.17
CA ARG A 297 -16.55 -28.96 9.31
C ARG A 297 -16.79 -28.18 10.62
N ALA A 298 -16.06 -27.11 10.84
CA ALA A 298 -16.27 -26.22 11.98
C ALA A 298 -17.64 -25.53 11.94
N ASP A 299 -18.10 -25.10 10.76
CA ASP A 299 -19.42 -24.49 10.57
C ASP A 299 -20.57 -25.48 10.84
N GLU A 300 -20.43 -26.71 10.38
CA GLU A 300 -21.38 -27.76 10.70
C GLU A 300 -21.47 -28.04 12.22
N ALA A 301 -20.36 -28.00 12.93
CA ALA A 301 -20.33 -28.09 14.38
C ALA A 301 -21.01 -26.87 15.02
N LEU A 302 -20.73 -25.66 14.56
CA LEU A 302 -21.41 -24.43 15.02
C LEU A 302 -22.93 -24.51 14.81
N ARG A 303 -23.36 -25.01 13.65
CA ARG A 303 -24.78 -25.18 13.36
C ARG A 303 -25.43 -26.19 14.37
N ARG A 304 -24.74 -27.29 14.74
CA ARG A 304 -25.22 -28.20 15.81
C ARG A 304 -25.30 -27.47 17.15
N ALA A 305 -24.30 -26.66 17.50
CA ALA A 305 -24.34 -25.87 18.74
C ALA A 305 -25.58 -24.97 18.80
N LYS A 306 -25.88 -24.27 17.71
CA LYS A 306 -27.09 -23.42 17.61
C LYS A 306 -28.39 -24.21 17.69
N GLN A 307 -28.47 -25.41 17.07
CA GLN A 307 -29.64 -26.28 17.11
C GLN A 307 -29.87 -26.93 18.48
N ASN A 308 -28.79 -27.30 19.19
CA ASN A 308 -28.83 -27.95 20.47
C ASN A 308 -29.11 -27.01 21.67
N GLY A 309 -29.43 -25.73 21.38
CA GLY A 309 -29.87 -24.79 22.41
C GLY A 309 -28.95 -23.58 22.61
N ARG A 310 -27.94 -23.39 21.75
CA ARG A 310 -26.99 -22.27 21.81
C ARG A 310 -26.13 -22.25 23.07
N ASP A 311 -25.33 -21.19 23.26
CA ASP A 311 -24.43 -21.01 24.42
C ASP A 311 -23.65 -22.29 24.75
N ARG A 312 -22.96 -22.84 23.75
CA ARG A 312 -22.18 -24.09 23.84
C ARG A 312 -21.11 -24.22 22.79
N VAL A 313 -20.23 -25.17 23.02
CA VAL A 313 -19.21 -25.62 22.09
C VAL A 313 -19.57 -27.00 21.56
N GLU A 314 -19.47 -27.18 20.24
CA GLU A 314 -19.61 -28.50 19.59
C GLU A 314 -18.34 -28.76 18.74
N MET A 315 -17.90 -30.01 18.70
CA MET A 315 -16.76 -30.41 17.87
C MET A 315 -17.22 -31.00 16.54
N ALA A 316 -16.39 -30.81 15.49
CA ALA A 316 -16.57 -31.53 14.25
C ALA A 316 -16.26 -33.03 14.41
N GLU A 317 -17.05 -33.84 13.73
CA GLU A 317 -16.82 -35.29 13.64
C GLU A 317 -15.64 -35.61 12.71
#